data_94db66871debd618083115df7dec5ffb
#
_entry.id   94db66871debd618083115df7dec5ffb
#
_cell.length_a   1.000
_cell.length_b   1.000
_cell.length_c   1.000
_cell.angle_alpha   90.00
_cell.angle_beta   90.00
_cell.angle_gamma   90.00
#
_symmetry.space_group_name_H-M   'P 1'
#
loop_
_entity.id
_entity.type
_entity.pdbx_description
1 polymer ?
#
loop_
_entity_poly.entity_id
_entity_poly.type
_entity_poly.pdbx_seq_one_letter_code
_entity_poly.pdbx_strand_id
1 'polypeptide(L)'
;FRHPYLQTGRTMEVKAEFAEFLRGRGYTIAPVTFDNGDYIFARAYDIAFDRGDKKLMREAGEAYVKYMEAKLDYWERQSVELFGREVAQTMLLHANFINSDYFDDLARIMKKRGYSFITLEEALRDEAYRLPDTYTGPAGISWLHRWALERGREFVVKDEPRVPEWVLKLSGFESE
;
A
#
# COMPACT_ATOMS: atom_id res chain seq x y z
N PHE A 1 0.19 -7.68 13.25
CA PHE A 1 -1.12 -7.03 13.08
C PHE A 1 -1.01 -5.87 12.10
N ARG A 2 -1.90 -5.79 11.10
CA ARG A 2 -2.02 -4.65 10.21
C ARG A 2 -3.28 -3.87 10.55
N HIS A 3 -3.13 -2.57 10.73
CA HIS A 3 -4.26 -1.71 11.06
C HIS A 3 -5.26 -1.65 9.91
N PRO A 4 -6.56 -1.90 10.15
CA PRO A 4 -7.60 -1.69 9.14
C PRO A 4 -7.57 -0.25 8.62
N TYR A 5 -7.70 -0.09 7.30
CA TYR A 5 -7.62 1.20 6.61
C TYR A 5 -6.35 2.00 6.95
N LEU A 6 -5.29 1.33 7.38
CA LEU A 6 -4.04 1.93 7.88
C LEU A 6 -4.24 2.97 9.01
N GLN A 7 -5.38 2.98 9.68
CA GLN A 7 -5.67 3.90 10.78
C GLN A 7 -5.12 3.38 12.11
N THR A 8 -4.33 4.19 12.79
CA THR A 8 -3.63 3.81 14.02
C THR A 8 -4.19 4.45 15.30
N GLY A 9 -5.16 5.34 15.16
CA GLY A 9 -5.76 6.10 16.25
C GLY A 9 -5.80 7.60 15.95
N ARG A 10 -6.81 8.28 16.48
CA ARG A 10 -7.02 9.73 16.25
C ARG A 10 -6.33 10.62 17.29
N THR A 11 -5.77 10.05 18.33
CA THR A 11 -4.95 10.72 19.32
C THR A 11 -3.73 9.86 19.64
N MET A 12 -2.69 10.45 20.20
CA MET A 12 -1.50 9.72 20.61
C MET A 12 -1.78 8.74 21.75
N GLU A 13 -2.72 9.08 22.63
CA GLU A 13 -3.15 8.22 23.75
C GLU A 13 -3.80 6.93 23.21
N VAL A 14 -4.82 7.05 22.35
CA VAL A 14 -5.51 5.90 21.73
C VAL A 14 -4.53 5.02 20.96
N LYS A 15 -3.61 5.65 20.25
CA LYS A 15 -2.57 4.94 19.49
C LYS A 15 -1.63 4.15 20.40
N ALA A 16 -1.17 4.76 21.49
CA ALA A 16 -0.30 4.13 22.47
C ALA A 16 -1.01 2.98 23.20
N GLU A 17 -2.25 3.18 23.65
CA GLU A 17 -3.07 2.16 24.29
C GLU A 17 -3.26 0.93 23.39
N PHE A 18 -3.58 1.16 22.11
CA PHE A 18 -3.80 0.06 21.18
C PHE A 18 -2.51 -0.69 20.85
N ALA A 19 -1.40 0.03 20.70
CA ALA A 19 -0.08 -0.59 20.51
C ALA A 19 0.33 -1.45 21.70
N GLU A 20 0.08 -0.98 22.93
CA GLU A 20 0.31 -1.74 24.16
C GLU A 20 -0.57 -2.99 24.24
N PHE A 21 -1.85 -2.86 23.93
CA PHE A 21 -2.79 -3.98 23.86
C PHE A 21 -2.32 -5.07 22.89
N LEU A 22 -1.84 -4.69 21.71
CA LEU A 22 -1.31 -5.63 20.71
C LEU A 22 -0.05 -6.32 21.22
N ARG A 23 0.90 -5.55 21.74
CA ARG A 23 2.16 -6.05 22.29
C ARG A 23 1.93 -7.03 23.44
N GLY A 24 1.01 -6.71 24.37
CA GLY A 24 0.65 -7.58 25.49
C GLY A 24 0.03 -8.92 25.06
N ARG A 25 -0.37 -9.04 23.77
CA ARG A 25 -0.88 -10.28 23.16
C ARG A 25 0.09 -10.93 22.17
N GLY A 26 1.34 -10.47 22.15
CA GLY A 26 2.37 -11.02 21.26
C GLY A 26 2.24 -10.60 19.80
N TYR A 27 1.46 -9.57 19.48
CA TYR A 27 1.36 -9.05 18.13
C TYR A 27 2.42 -7.98 17.86
N THR A 28 3.04 -8.05 16.68
CA THR A 28 3.86 -6.99 16.11
C THR A 28 3.03 -6.22 15.09
N ILE A 29 3.08 -4.89 15.15
CA ILE A 29 2.44 -4.03 14.14
C ILE A 29 3.22 -4.18 12.83
N ALA A 30 2.49 -4.36 11.73
CA ALA A 30 3.01 -4.44 10.37
C ALA A 30 2.72 -3.13 9.61
N PRO A 31 3.63 -2.16 9.62
CA PRO A 31 3.51 -0.95 8.83
C PRO A 31 3.38 -1.25 7.34
N VAL A 32 2.77 -0.34 6.60
CA VAL A 32 2.68 -0.39 5.13
C VAL A 32 3.45 0.78 4.56
N THR A 33 4.48 0.50 3.77
CA THR A 33 5.23 1.53 3.04
C THR A 33 4.75 1.65 1.60
N PHE A 34 4.30 0.55 1.03
CA PHE A 34 3.76 0.49 -0.32
C PHE A 34 2.23 0.36 -0.25
N ASP A 35 1.55 1.50 -0.17
CA ASP A 35 0.09 1.60 -0.19
C ASP A 35 -0.45 1.73 -1.62
N ASN A 36 -1.65 1.21 -1.87
CA ASN A 36 -2.24 1.18 -3.22
C ASN A 36 -3.76 0.92 -3.18
N GLY A 37 -4.40 1.09 -4.31
CA GLY A 37 -5.84 0.91 -4.51
C GLY A 37 -6.24 -0.46 -5.08
N ASP A 38 -5.56 -1.56 -4.76
CA ASP A 38 -5.86 -2.90 -5.29
C ASP A 38 -7.32 -3.32 -5.07
N TYR A 39 -7.92 -2.91 -3.96
CA TYR A 39 -9.32 -3.19 -3.62
C TYR A 39 -10.33 -2.56 -4.60
N ILE A 40 -9.98 -1.41 -5.21
CA ILE A 40 -10.81 -0.74 -6.21
C ILE A 40 -10.79 -1.54 -7.52
N PHE A 41 -9.59 -1.95 -7.94
CA PHE A 41 -9.42 -2.82 -9.11
C PHE A 41 -10.06 -4.19 -8.89
N ALA A 42 -9.94 -4.76 -7.69
CA ALA A 42 -10.60 -6.00 -7.34
C ALA A 42 -12.11 -5.90 -7.53
N ARG A 43 -12.74 -4.83 -7.05
CA ARG A 43 -14.17 -4.62 -7.21
C ARG A 43 -14.57 -4.50 -8.68
N ALA A 44 -13.80 -3.76 -9.49
CA ALA A 44 -14.04 -3.65 -10.92
C ALA A 44 -13.90 -5.02 -11.64
N TYR A 45 -12.89 -5.79 -11.24
CA TYR A 45 -12.62 -7.12 -11.75
C TYR A 45 -13.73 -8.11 -11.41
N ASP A 46 -14.22 -8.10 -10.17
CA ASP A 46 -15.33 -8.94 -9.70
C ASP A 46 -16.62 -8.64 -10.48
N ILE A 47 -16.90 -7.36 -10.75
CA ILE A 47 -18.07 -6.96 -11.57
C ILE A 47 -17.94 -7.49 -13.00
N ALA A 48 -16.74 -7.44 -13.58
CA ALA A 48 -16.51 -7.98 -14.91
C ALA A 48 -16.65 -9.52 -14.93
N PHE A 49 -16.16 -10.18 -13.88
CA PHE A 49 -16.29 -11.62 -13.67
C PHE A 49 -17.76 -12.05 -13.56
N ASP A 50 -18.56 -11.39 -12.73
CA ASP A 50 -19.98 -11.66 -12.53
C ASP A 50 -20.80 -11.49 -13.82
N ARG A 51 -20.38 -10.60 -14.71
CA ARG A 51 -20.96 -10.39 -16.03
C ARG A 51 -20.50 -11.40 -17.09
N GLY A 52 -19.50 -12.24 -16.76
CA GLY A 52 -18.85 -13.12 -17.72
C GLY A 52 -18.05 -12.36 -18.81
N ASP A 53 -17.74 -11.08 -18.58
CA ASP A 53 -17.03 -10.22 -19.53
C ASP A 53 -15.52 -10.40 -19.44
N LYS A 54 -15.02 -11.43 -20.11
CA LYS A 54 -13.59 -11.75 -20.15
C LYS A 54 -12.72 -10.64 -20.77
N LYS A 55 -13.30 -9.81 -21.64
CA LYS A 55 -12.56 -8.69 -22.22
C LYS A 55 -12.34 -7.62 -21.17
N LEU A 56 -13.38 -7.23 -20.45
CA LEU A 56 -13.31 -6.25 -19.37
C LEU A 56 -12.43 -6.73 -18.21
N MET A 57 -12.49 -8.03 -17.85
CA MET A 57 -11.56 -8.61 -16.87
C MET A 57 -10.10 -8.39 -17.27
N ARG A 58 -9.75 -8.68 -18.53
CA ARG A 58 -8.38 -8.49 -19.02
C ARG A 58 -7.98 -7.02 -19.02
N GLU A 59 -8.86 -6.12 -19.46
CA GLU A 59 -8.62 -4.67 -19.45
C GLU A 59 -8.38 -4.16 -18.02
N ALA A 60 -9.15 -4.64 -17.04
CA ALA A 60 -8.97 -4.30 -15.63
C ALA A 60 -7.65 -4.82 -15.08
N GLY A 61 -7.26 -6.05 -15.42
CA GLY A 61 -5.98 -6.64 -15.00
C GLY A 61 -4.77 -5.93 -15.61
N GLU A 62 -4.80 -5.62 -16.90
CA GLU A 62 -3.72 -4.87 -17.56
C GLU A 62 -3.58 -3.44 -16.96
N ALA A 63 -4.70 -2.78 -16.69
CA ALA A 63 -4.70 -1.47 -16.04
C ALA A 63 -4.17 -1.56 -14.59
N TYR A 64 -4.51 -2.61 -13.87
CA TYR A 64 -4.01 -2.89 -12.52
C TYR A 64 -2.49 -3.06 -12.50
N VAL A 65 -1.95 -3.91 -13.36
CA VAL A 65 -0.49 -4.14 -13.44
C VAL A 65 0.25 -2.84 -13.75
N LYS A 66 -0.25 -2.05 -14.71
CA LYS A 66 0.32 -0.75 -15.06
C LYS A 66 0.26 0.26 -13.90
N TYR A 67 -0.86 0.29 -13.17
CA TYR A 67 -1.02 1.14 -12.00
C TYR A 67 -0.03 0.73 -10.90
N MET A 68 0.10 -0.56 -10.61
CA MET A 68 1.01 -1.07 -9.58
C MET A 68 2.47 -0.82 -9.94
N GLU A 69 2.86 -0.89 -11.22
CA GLU A 69 4.20 -0.52 -11.67
C GLU A 69 4.48 0.97 -11.45
N ALA A 70 3.52 1.84 -11.74
CA ALA A 70 3.65 3.28 -11.46
C ALA A 70 3.72 3.57 -9.96
N LYS A 71 2.95 2.84 -9.11
CA LYS A 71 3.06 2.92 -7.64
C LYS A 71 4.44 2.47 -7.15
N LEU A 72 5.07 1.44 -7.77
CA LEU A 72 6.45 1.06 -7.47
C LEU A 72 7.41 2.23 -7.71
N ASP A 73 7.35 2.84 -8.90
CA ASP A 73 8.17 4.02 -9.22
C ASP A 73 7.98 5.16 -8.21
N TYR A 74 6.75 5.38 -7.78
CA TYR A 74 6.43 6.42 -6.81
C TYR A 74 7.03 6.12 -5.44
N TRP A 75 6.79 4.93 -4.88
CA TRP A 75 7.26 4.58 -3.54
C TRP A 75 8.78 4.42 -3.45
N GLU A 76 9.43 3.95 -4.52
CA GLU A 76 10.88 3.93 -4.64
C GLU A 76 11.45 5.36 -4.53
N ARG A 77 10.90 6.31 -5.31
CA ARG A 77 11.33 7.72 -5.23
C ARG A 77 11.09 8.32 -3.85
N GLN A 78 9.89 8.11 -3.26
CA GLN A 78 9.58 8.61 -1.92
C GLN A 78 10.57 8.06 -0.88
N SER A 79 10.93 6.80 -0.97
CA SER A 79 11.91 6.16 -0.10
C SER A 79 13.30 6.81 -0.24
N VAL A 80 13.77 6.96 -1.48
CA VAL A 80 15.09 7.57 -1.76
C VAL A 80 15.12 9.05 -1.36
N GLU A 81 14.06 9.82 -1.64
CA GLU A 81 13.98 11.22 -1.24
C GLU A 81 14.01 11.41 0.28
N LEU A 82 13.38 10.49 1.02
CA LEU A 82 13.28 10.58 2.47
C LEU A 82 14.52 10.06 3.19
N PHE A 83 15.14 8.98 2.69
CA PHE A 83 16.20 8.24 3.38
C PHE A 83 17.55 8.26 2.66
N GLY A 84 17.64 8.77 1.42
CA GLY A 84 18.83 8.66 0.56
C GLY A 84 19.06 7.24 0.02
N ARG A 85 18.13 6.32 0.26
CA ARG A 85 18.15 4.91 -0.17
C ARG A 85 16.75 4.35 -0.24
N GLU A 86 16.58 3.22 -0.88
CA GLU A 86 15.38 2.44 -0.70
C GLU A 86 15.38 1.74 0.67
N VAL A 87 14.21 1.73 1.32
CA VAL A 87 13.95 0.94 2.53
C VAL A 87 13.38 -0.43 2.14
N ALA A 88 13.45 -1.40 3.03
CA ALA A 88 12.73 -2.66 2.85
C ALA A 88 11.23 -2.38 2.83
N GLN A 89 10.60 -2.51 1.65
CA GLN A 89 9.20 -2.16 1.44
C GLN A 89 8.25 -3.23 1.99
N THR A 90 7.16 -2.80 2.61
CA THR A 90 6.03 -3.65 2.99
C THR A 90 4.81 -3.27 2.16
N MET A 91 4.42 -4.14 1.23
CA MET A 91 3.30 -3.91 0.32
C MET A 91 1.98 -4.35 0.95
N LEU A 92 0.93 -3.55 0.75
CA LEU A 92 -0.44 -3.93 1.05
C LEU A 92 -1.05 -4.63 -0.17
N LEU A 93 -1.54 -5.84 0.02
CA LEU A 93 -2.36 -6.57 -0.95
C LEU A 93 -3.48 -7.31 -0.22
N HIS A 94 -4.64 -7.42 -0.86
CA HIS A 94 -5.76 -8.17 -0.36
C HIS A 94 -5.89 -9.51 -1.09
N ALA A 95 -6.39 -10.53 -0.41
CA ALA A 95 -6.69 -11.83 -1.01
C ALA A 95 -7.98 -11.70 -1.84
N ASN A 96 -7.83 -11.49 -3.15
CA ASN A 96 -8.91 -11.30 -4.11
C ASN A 96 -8.55 -11.92 -5.48
N PHE A 97 -9.52 -12.00 -6.41
CA PHE A 97 -9.32 -12.65 -7.69
C PHE A 97 -8.27 -11.95 -8.57
N ILE A 98 -8.26 -10.62 -8.63
CA ILE A 98 -7.29 -9.92 -9.47
C ILE A 98 -5.86 -10.14 -9.00
N ASN A 99 -5.63 -10.17 -7.67
CA ASN A 99 -4.31 -10.50 -7.14
C ASN A 99 -3.93 -11.96 -7.39
N SER A 100 -4.90 -12.89 -7.34
CA SER A 100 -4.64 -14.28 -7.70
C SER A 100 -4.20 -14.43 -9.16
N ASP A 101 -4.86 -13.71 -10.07
CA ASP A 101 -4.62 -13.85 -11.50
C ASP A 101 -3.39 -13.07 -12.00
N TYR A 102 -3.03 -11.96 -11.34
CA TYR A 102 -1.97 -11.04 -11.80
C TYR A 102 -0.77 -10.90 -10.86
N PHE A 103 -0.73 -11.65 -9.74
CA PHE A 103 0.42 -11.59 -8.82
C PHE A 103 1.74 -11.98 -9.48
N ASP A 104 1.73 -12.94 -10.38
CA ASP A 104 2.93 -13.37 -11.11
C ASP A 104 3.49 -12.26 -12.00
N ASP A 105 2.63 -11.41 -12.58
CA ASP A 105 3.05 -10.25 -13.35
C ASP A 105 3.70 -9.21 -12.45
N LEU A 106 3.10 -8.91 -11.31
CA LEU A 106 3.68 -8.01 -10.31
C LEU A 106 5.01 -8.54 -9.79
N ALA A 107 5.08 -9.82 -9.45
CA ALA A 107 6.32 -10.45 -8.97
C ALA A 107 7.43 -10.41 -10.03
N ARG A 108 7.08 -10.56 -11.31
CA ARG A 108 8.03 -10.47 -12.43
C ARG A 108 8.57 -9.06 -12.59
N ILE A 109 7.70 -8.03 -12.49
CA ILE A 109 8.10 -6.62 -12.52
C ILE A 109 9.08 -6.32 -11.37
N MET A 110 8.73 -6.72 -10.14
CA MET A 110 9.57 -6.51 -8.96
C MET A 110 10.95 -7.19 -9.12
N LYS A 111 10.97 -8.46 -9.55
CA LYS A 111 12.23 -9.19 -9.80
C LYS A 111 13.09 -8.52 -10.87
N LYS A 112 12.48 -8.04 -11.96
CA LYS A 112 13.19 -7.30 -13.03
C LYS A 112 13.80 -6.01 -12.52
N ARG A 113 13.21 -5.38 -11.51
CA ARG A 113 13.71 -4.18 -10.82
C ARG A 113 14.74 -4.50 -9.73
N GLY A 114 15.08 -5.76 -9.52
CA GLY A 114 16.08 -6.20 -8.54
C GLY A 114 15.54 -6.50 -7.15
N TYR A 115 14.22 -6.53 -6.97
CA TYR A 115 13.64 -6.92 -5.68
C TYR A 115 13.85 -8.40 -5.37
N SER A 116 14.11 -8.67 -4.09
CA SER A 116 13.99 -9.98 -3.47
C SER A 116 12.84 -9.97 -2.47
N PHE A 117 12.14 -11.08 -2.35
CA PHE A 117 11.08 -11.24 -1.34
C PHE A 117 11.69 -11.76 -0.05
N ILE A 118 11.39 -11.07 1.04
CA ILE A 118 11.88 -11.37 2.39
C ILE A 118 10.69 -11.51 3.34
N THR A 119 10.93 -12.05 4.53
CA THR A 119 9.89 -12.09 5.57
C THR A 119 9.58 -10.70 6.11
N LEU A 120 8.40 -10.55 6.73
CA LEU A 120 8.04 -9.29 7.39
C LEU A 120 9.03 -8.97 8.53
N GLU A 121 9.46 -9.99 9.28
CA GLU A 121 10.44 -9.83 10.36
C GLU A 121 11.78 -9.31 9.84
N GLU A 122 12.21 -9.75 8.67
CA GLU A 122 13.41 -9.24 8.02
C GLU A 122 13.22 -7.80 7.56
N ALA A 123 12.08 -7.47 6.93
CA ALA A 123 11.77 -6.10 6.50
C ALA A 123 11.76 -5.12 7.69
N LEU A 124 11.17 -5.52 8.82
CA LEU A 124 11.08 -4.68 10.03
C LEU A 124 12.42 -4.46 10.75
N ARG A 125 13.52 -5.11 10.32
CA ARG A 125 14.88 -4.81 10.80
C ARG A 125 15.46 -3.55 10.17
N ASP A 126 14.90 -3.07 9.08
CA ASP A 126 15.31 -1.81 8.48
C ASP A 126 15.12 -0.67 9.48
N GLU A 127 16.12 0.21 9.58
CA GLU A 127 16.16 1.32 10.56
C GLU A 127 14.99 2.29 10.38
N ALA A 128 14.43 2.42 9.19
CA ALA A 128 13.26 3.26 8.92
C ALA A 128 12.08 2.89 9.82
N TYR A 129 11.87 1.60 10.09
CA TYR A 129 10.77 1.13 10.93
C TYR A 129 10.94 1.43 12.43
N ARG A 130 12.08 1.97 12.85
CA ARG A 130 12.32 2.45 14.22
C ARG A 130 11.91 3.91 14.41
N LEU A 131 11.58 4.62 13.33
CA LEU A 131 11.11 5.99 13.41
C LEU A 131 9.74 6.04 14.11
N PRO A 132 9.50 7.10 14.90
CA PRO A 132 8.20 7.29 15.53
C PRO A 132 7.12 7.49 14.47
N ASP A 133 5.91 7.09 14.79
CA ASP A 133 4.71 7.37 14.02
C ASP A 133 3.78 8.26 14.86
N THR A 134 3.90 9.58 14.69
CA THR A 134 3.09 10.59 15.40
C THR A 134 1.83 11.00 14.64
N TYR A 135 1.62 10.45 13.45
CA TYR A 135 0.46 10.77 12.64
C TYR A 135 -0.86 10.30 13.28
N THR A 136 -1.80 11.23 13.47
CA THR A 136 -3.14 11.01 14.04
C THR A 136 -4.27 11.54 13.15
N GLY A 137 -3.97 11.80 11.88
CA GLY A 137 -4.95 12.31 10.91
C GLY A 137 -6.08 11.33 10.62
N PRO A 138 -7.16 11.81 9.96
CA PRO A 138 -8.38 11.04 9.73
C PRO A 138 -8.24 9.96 8.65
N ALA A 139 -7.31 10.11 7.73
CA ALA A 139 -7.07 9.15 6.66
C ALA A 139 -5.96 8.17 7.04
N GLY A 140 -6.08 6.91 6.61
CA GLY A 140 -4.93 6.01 6.61
C GLY A 140 -3.98 6.38 5.48
N ILE A 141 -2.70 6.53 5.79
CA ILE A 141 -1.66 6.84 4.83
C ILE A 141 -0.46 5.93 5.01
N SER A 142 0.34 5.76 3.95
CA SER A 142 1.59 5.01 3.98
C SER A 142 2.53 5.50 5.08
N TRP A 143 3.32 4.58 5.66
CA TRP A 143 4.35 4.96 6.64
C TRP A 143 5.45 5.83 6.05
N LEU A 144 5.73 5.76 4.75
CA LEU A 144 6.64 6.73 4.10
C LEU A 144 6.10 8.16 4.20
N HIS A 145 4.80 8.36 3.99
CA HIS A 145 4.17 9.67 4.18
C HIS A 145 4.18 10.12 5.65
N ARG A 146 3.93 9.20 6.60
CA ARG A 146 3.99 9.52 8.04
C ARG A 146 5.38 9.97 8.46
N TRP A 147 6.41 9.25 8.03
CA TRP A 147 7.80 9.61 8.33
C TRP A 147 8.25 10.90 7.64
N ALA A 148 7.70 11.22 6.47
CA ALA A 148 7.92 12.52 5.82
C ALA A 148 7.37 13.67 6.68
N LEU A 149 6.12 13.54 7.17
CA LEU A 149 5.50 14.52 8.07
C LEU A 149 6.31 14.67 9.37
N GLU A 150 6.76 13.57 9.98
CA GLU A 150 7.58 13.59 11.19
C GLU A 150 8.89 14.38 11.00
N ARG A 151 9.45 14.32 9.79
CA ARG A 151 10.66 15.09 9.42
C ARG A 151 10.37 16.51 8.95
N GLY A 152 9.15 17.00 9.15
CA GLY A 152 8.74 18.34 8.73
C GLY A 152 8.70 18.55 7.22
N ARG A 153 8.63 17.47 6.45
CA ARG A 153 8.45 17.53 5.00
C ARG A 153 6.96 17.43 4.68
N GLU A 154 6.50 18.29 3.79
CA GLU A 154 5.19 18.08 3.17
C GLU A 154 5.29 16.82 2.30
N PHE A 155 4.40 15.84 2.52
CA PHE A 155 4.32 14.73 1.58
C PHE A 155 3.63 15.22 0.30
N VAL A 156 4.29 14.97 -0.81
CA VAL A 156 3.82 15.44 -2.12
C VAL A 156 2.94 14.36 -2.72
N VAL A 157 1.64 14.39 -2.42
CA VAL A 157 0.62 13.53 -3.08
C VAL A 157 0.47 13.88 -4.58
N LYS A 158 1.02 15.03 -5.00
CA LYS A 158 0.79 15.60 -6.33
C LYS A 158 1.10 14.64 -7.48
N ASP A 159 2.13 13.82 -7.34
CA ASP A 159 2.60 12.91 -8.37
C ASP A 159 2.30 11.44 -8.03
N GLU A 160 1.46 11.18 -7.03
CA GLU A 160 1.04 9.83 -6.69
C GLU A 160 0.12 9.27 -7.78
N PRO A 161 0.44 8.10 -8.37
CA PRO A 161 -0.39 7.48 -9.38
C PRO A 161 -1.78 7.17 -8.82
N ARG A 162 -2.80 7.52 -9.57
CA ARG A 162 -4.20 7.32 -9.20
C ARG A 162 -4.85 6.20 -10.00
N VAL A 163 -5.86 5.60 -9.41
CA VAL A 163 -6.73 4.64 -10.09
C VAL A 163 -7.41 5.34 -11.29
N PRO A 164 -7.39 4.74 -12.50
CA PRO A 164 -8.03 5.32 -13.66
C PRO A 164 -9.52 5.58 -13.44
N GLU A 165 -10.03 6.70 -13.96
CA GLU A 165 -11.42 7.14 -13.75
C GLU A 165 -12.45 6.07 -14.18
N TRP A 166 -12.20 5.35 -15.29
CA TRP A 166 -13.10 4.30 -15.74
C TRP A 166 -13.16 3.11 -14.76
N VAL A 167 -12.07 2.80 -14.05
CA VAL A 167 -12.03 1.76 -13.00
C VAL A 167 -12.81 2.22 -11.78
N LEU A 168 -12.63 3.47 -11.34
CA LEU A 168 -13.43 4.08 -10.28
C LEU A 168 -14.92 4.01 -10.62
N LYS A 169 -15.30 4.45 -11.81
CA LYS A 169 -16.69 4.41 -12.28
C LYS A 169 -17.26 2.99 -12.34
N LEU A 170 -16.48 2.03 -12.83
CA LEU A 170 -16.92 0.64 -12.90
C LEU A 170 -17.09 0.02 -11.51
N SER A 171 -16.16 0.29 -10.59
CA SER A 171 -16.18 -0.23 -9.22
C SER A 171 -17.20 0.45 -8.31
N GLY A 172 -17.70 1.63 -8.70
CA GLY A 172 -18.62 2.44 -7.89
C GLY A 172 -17.95 3.25 -6.78
N PHE A 173 -16.62 3.40 -6.82
CA PHE A 173 -15.89 4.29 -5.91
C PHE A 173 -15.81 5.70 -6.51
N GLU A 174 -15.92 6.72 -5.64
CA GLU A 174 -15.80 8.12 -6.05
C GLU A 174 -14.34 8.58 -6.13
N SER A 175 -13.47 7.99 -5.33
CA SER A 175 -12.03 8.29 -5.26
C SER A 175 -11.24 7.13 -4.67
N GLU A 176 -9.93 7.18 -4.84
CA GLU A 176 -8.94 6.37 -4.12
C GLU A 176 -8.70 6.96 -2.73
#